data_5e44edf38c52816d4e3a8ec90359d909
#
_entry.id   5e44edf38c52816d4e3a8ec90359d909
#
_cell.length_a   1.000
_cell.length_b   1.000
_cell.length_c   1.000
_cell.angle_alpha   90.00
_cell.angle_beta   90.00
_cell.angle_gamma   90.00
#
_symmetry.space_group_name_H-M   'P 1'
#
loop_
_entity.id
_entity.type
_entity.pdbx_description
1 polymer ?
#
loop_
_entity_poly.entity_id
_entity_poly.type
_entity_poly.pdbx_seq_one_letter_code
_entity_poly.pdbx_strand_id
1 'polypeptide(L)'
;MRADGATVTFIGTGRGSGAGLVAAAGIDDDVVPMRGLERRLAPKNLIAVALAAAAVPRAMAILRRRRADVVIGGGGYVAGPVALAAWLMRIPVLLTEADSHLGMANRLAAPIARRVALAFPIAGRTGDKYVVTGRPIGPEVRAATRAAGRAALGIADDAMCVLVVGGSQGARTINRAVAQAFGDGPSFELIHLAGAGQLDDVRALLADRAPGARYHLYGYLDNFHDAVAAADLVVSRAGGSVFELAAIGRPAILVPYPHATADHQTKNAQWLVDAGAAVLVPDTECTAERIATLVAELLAEPARRDAMALAARTVARPDAAQAIAAAALQLATA
;
A
#
# COMPACT_ATOMS: atom_id res chain seq x y z
N MET A 1 -5.77 -16.57 -10.55
CA MET A 1 -7.14 -17.18 -10.34
C MET A 1 -8.00 -17.10 -11.60
N ARG A 2 -8.41 -15.90 -12.11
CA ARG A 2 -9.22 -15.84 -13.37
C ARG A 2 -8.49 -16.46 -14.56
N ALA A 3 -7.19 -16.23 -14.66
CA ALA A 3 -6.35 -16.89 -15.69
C ALA A 3 -6.29 -18.41 -15.55
N ASP A 4 -6.56 -18.94 -14.38
CA ASP A 4 -6.59 -20.38 -14.07
C ASP A 4 -8.03 -20.94 -14.12
N GLY A 5 -8.96 -20.21 -14.75
CA GLY A 5 -10.35 -20.63 -14.93
C GLY A 5 -11.29 -20.43 -13.75
N ALA A 6 -10.83 -19.81 -12.64
CA ALA A 6 -11.70 -19.55 -11.49
C ALA A 6 -12.66 -18.38 -11.74
N THR A 7 -13.92 -18.53 -11.35
CA THR A 7 -14.87 -17.42 -11.26
C THR A 7 -14.60 -16.62 -10.01
N VAL A 8 -14.35 -15.32 -10.14
CA VAL A 8 -14.09 -14.43 -9.01
C VAL A 8 -15.24 -13.43 -8.88
N THR A 9 -15.80 -13.33 -7.67
CA THR A 9 -16.82 -12.33 -7.32
C THR A 9 -16.37 -11.56 -6.09
N PHE A 10 -16.89 -10.36 -5.91
CA PHE A 10 -16.55 -9.49 -4.79
C PHE A 10 -17.76 -9.30 -3.87
N ILE A 11 -17.54 -9.28 -2.55
CA ILE A 11 -18.56 -8.92 -1.56
C ILE A 11 -18.09 -7.66 -0.84
N GLY A 12 -18.84 -6.57 -1.03
CA GLY A 12 -18.51 -5.26 -0.45
C GLY A 12 -19.71 -4.56 0.16
N THR A 13 -19.54 -3.27 0.51
CA THR A 13 -20.61 -2.42 1.02
C THR A 13 -21.37 -1.68 -0.07
N GLY A 14 -20.92 -1.77 -1.31
CA GLY A 14 -21.43 -0.94 -2.43
C GLY A 14 -21.06 0.55 -2.31
N ARG A 15 -20.15 0.91 -1.40
CA ARG A 15 -19.73 2.29 -1.13
C ARG A 15 -18.20 2.37 -1.03
N GLY A 16 -17.67 3.56 -1.33
CA GLY A 16 -16.23 3.85 -1.24
C GLY A 16 -15.48 3.65 -2.55
N SER A 17 -14.20 4.00 -2.56
CA SER A 17 -13.32 3.96 -3.75
C SER A 17 -13.14 2.56 -4.35
N GLY A 18 -13.32 1.50 -3.55
CA GLY A 18 -13.20 0.12 -4.01
C GLY A 18 -14.29 -0.32 -5.00
N ALA A 19 -15.51 0.20 -4.89
CA ALA A 19 -16.62 -0.21 -5.77
C ALA A 19 -16.35 0.11 -7.25
N GLY A 20 -15.78 1.31 -7.52
CA GLY A 20 -15.41 1.70 -8.88
C GLY A 20 -14.30 0.83 -9.48
N LEU A 21 -13.30 0.46 -8.66
CA LEU A 21 -12.19 -0.39 -9.09
C LEU A 21 -12.64 -1.84 -9.40
N VAL A 22 -13.56 -2.39 -8.62
CA VAL A 22 -14.14 -3.72 -8.84
C VAL A 22 -14.91 -3.76 -10.15
N ALA A 23 -15.74 -2.74 -10.42
CA ALA A 23 -16.49 -2.61 -11.67
C ALA A 23 -15.53 -2.45 -12.88
N ALA A 24 -14.51 -1.60 -12.76
CA ALA A 24 -13.50 -1.41 -13.80
C ALA A 24 -12.71 -2.70 -14.11
N ALA A 25 -12.51 -3.57 -13.11
CA ALA A 25 -11.89 -4.88 -13.29
C ALA A 25 -12.83 -5.95 -13.89
N GLY A 26 -14.10 -5.61 -14.19
CA GLY A 26 -15.10 -6.54 -14.70
C GLY A 26 -15.37 -7.71 -13.73
N ILE A 27 -15.41 -7.41 -12.43
CA ILE A 27 -15.70 -8.37 -11.36
C ILE A 27 -17.12 -8.10 -10.86
N ASP A 28 -17.95 -9.16 -10.85
CA ASP A 28 -19.28 -9.08 -10.27
C ASP A 28 -19.20 -8.74 -8.79
N ASP A 29 -20.00 -7.80 -8.32
CA ASP A 29 -20.06 -7.44 -6.92
C ASP A 29 -21.44 -7.75 -6.30
N ASP A 30 -21.40 -8.18 -5.06
CA ASP A 30 -22.56 -8.37 -4.19
C ASP A 30 -22.45 -7.44 -2.98
N VAL A 31 -23.57 -6.82 -2.62
CA VAL A 31 -23.58 -5.82 -1.55
C VAL A 31 -24.13 -6.39 -0.25
N VAL A 32 -23.36 -6.24 0.82
CA VAL A 32 -23.77 -6.48 2.20
C VAL A 32 -23.74 -5.15 2.95
N PRO A 33 -24.89 -4.61 3.37
CA PRO A 33 -24.94 -3.35 4.10
C PRO A 33 -24.24 -3.48 5.45
N MET A 34 -23.18 -2.69 5.63
CA MET A 34 -22.36 -2.69 6.84
C MET A 34 -21.98 -1.27 7.24
N ARG A 35 -21.68 -1.09 8.52
CA ARG A 35 -21.04 0.12 9.05
C ARG A 35 -19.81 -0.28 9.86
N GLY A 36 -18.76 0.55 9.81
CA GLY A 36 -17.61 0.41 10.68
C GLY A 36 -17.98 0.69 12.13
N LEU A 37 -17.33 -0.02 13.07
CA LEU A 37 -17.40 0.29 14.50
C LEU A 37 -16.61 1.56 14.80
N GLU A 38 -17.23 2.51 15.47
CA GLU A 38 -16.51 3.66 16.02
C GLU A 38 -15.67 3.23 17.22
N ARG A 39 -14.45 3.77 17.35
CA ARG A 39 -13.54 3.44 18.45
C ARG A 39 -13.97 3.96 19.82
N ARG A 40 -15.12 4.62 19.91
CA ARG A 40 -15.74 5.13 21.14
C ARG A 40 -16.97 4.30 21.48
N LEU A 41 -17.29 4.19 22.77
CA LEU A 41 -18.56 3.63 23.20
C LEU A 41 -19.68 4.60 22.76
N ALA A 42 -20.28 4.32 21.63
CA ALA A 42 -21.37 5.14 21.06
C ALA A 42 -22.59 4.25 20.78
N PRO A 43 -23.81 4.77 20.97
CA PRO A 43 -25.05 4.03 20.62
C PRO A 43 -25.08 3.53 19.17
N LYS A 44 -24.38 4.22 18.28
CA LYS A 44 -24.20 3.83 16.87
C LYS A 44 -23.47 2.48 16.70
N ASN A 45 -22.69 2.05 17.68
CA ASN A 45 -22.04 0.73 17.66
C ASN A 45 -23.04 -0.41 17.83
N LEU A 46 -24.17 -0.21 18.53
CA LEU A 46 -25.24 -1.21 18.60
C LEU A 46 -25.84 -1.48 17.20
N ILE A 47 -26.04 -0.41 16.42
CA ILE A 47 -26.49 -0.54 15.03
C ILE A 47 -25.44 -1.27 14.19
N ALA A 48 -24.17 -0.98 14.37
CA ALA A 48 -23.10 -1.64 13.63
C ALA A 48 -23.02 -3.15 13.97
N VAL A 49 -23.21 -3.51 15.24
CA VAL A 49 -23.27 -4.93 15.68
C VAL A 49 -24.51 -5.62 15.12
N ALA A 50 -25.69 -4.98 15.16
CA ALA A 50 -26.90 -5.54 14.58
C ALA A 50 -26.76 -5.75 13.06
N LEU A 51 -26.18 -4.78 12.35
CA LEU A 51 -25.87 -4.92 10.92
C LEU A 51 -24.86 -6.04 10.66
N ALA A 52 -23.84 -6.21 11.50
CA ALA A 52 -22.87 -7.31 11.39
C ALA A 52 -23.55 -8.67 11.59
N ALA A 53 -24.46 -8.79 12.55
CA ALA A 53 -25.26 -10.01 12.76
C ALA A 53 -26.16 -10.31 11.56
N ALA A 54 -26.85 -9.30 11.02
CA ALA A 54 -27.71 -9.43 9.85
C ALA A 54 -26.92 -9.69 8.55
N ALA A 55 -25.65 -9.30 8.50
CA ALA A 55 -24.76 -9.55 7.38
C ALA A 55 -24.43 -11.03 7.19
N VAL A 56 -24.37 -11.82 8.28
CA VAL A 56 -24.03 -13.24 8.20
C VAL A 56 -25.01 -14.04 7.35
N PRO A 57 -26.33 -14.06 7.62
CA PRO A 57 -27.27 -14.83 6.79
C PRO A 57 -27.32 -14.29 5.34
N ARG A 58 -27.13 -12.99 5.13
CA ARG A 58 -27.06 -12.41 3.79
C ARG A 58 -25.81 -12.88 3.04
N ALA A 59 -24.65 -12.90 3.70
CA ALA A 59 -23.42 -13.47 3.15
C ALA A 59 -23.60 -14.96 2.83
N MET A 60 -24.24 -15.75 3.70
CA MET A 60 -24.53 -17.17 3.44
C MET A 60 -25.39 -17.35 2.17
N ALA A 61 -26.41 -16.52 1.97
CA ALA A 61 -27.25 -16.55 0.77
C ALA A 61 -26.44 -16.23 -0.50
N ILE A 62 -25.55 -15.21 -0.43
CA ILE A 62 -24.65 -14.84 -1.54
C ILE A 62 -23.70 -16.00 -1.84
N LEU A 63 -22.98 -16.52 -0.85
CA LEU A 63 -22.02 -17.60 -1.01
C LEU A 63 -22.66 -18.85 -1.62
N ARG A 64 -23.89 -19.20 -1.19
CA ARG A 64 -24.65 -20.31 -1.76
C ARG A 64 -25.06 -20.06 -3.21
N ARG A 65 -25.55 -18.85 -3.53
CA ARG A 65 -25.92 -18.46 -4.91
C ARG A 65 -24.74 -18.50 -5.86
N ARG A 66 -23.57 -18.00 -5.37
CA ARG A 66 -22.32 -17.96 -6.13
C ARG A 66 -21.57 -19.31 -6.15
N ARG A 67 -22.05 -20.32 -5.39
CA ARG A 67 -21.39 -21.63 -5.23
C ARG A 67 -19.90 -21.46 -4.88
N ALA A 68 -19.65 -20.65 -3.85
CA ALA A 68 -18.28 -20.32 -3.47
C ALA A 68 -17.54 -21.55 -2.90
N ASP A 69 -16.38 -21.89 -3.47
CA ASP A 69 -15.50 -22.97 -3.02
C ASP A 69 -14.48 -22.48 -2.00
N VAL A 70 -14.15 -21.19 -2.03
CA VAL A 70 -13.21 -20.55 -1.10
C VAL A 70 -13.58 -19.08 -0.92
N VAL A 71 -13.32 -18.54 0.27
CA VAL A 71 -13.47 -17.11 0.58
C VAL A 71 -12.11 -16.51 0.89
N ILE A 72 -11.78 -15.40 0.22
CA ILE A 72 -10.61 -14.57 0.52
C ILE A 72 -11.08 -13.32 1.28
N GLY A 73 -10.67 -13.18 2.53
CA GLY A 73 -10.96 -12.01 3.38
C GLY A 73 -9.82 -11.00 3.32
N GLY A 74 -10.07 -9.83 2.72
CA GLY A 74 -9.08 -8.75 2.58
C GLY A 74 -9.02 -7.77 3.75
N GLY A 75 -9.58 -8.11 4.91
CA GLY A 75 -9.70 -7.18 6.03
C GLY A 75 -10.92 -6.26 5.92
N GLY A 76 -10.95 -5.21 6.77
CA GLY A 76 -12.09 -4.32 6.87
C GLY A 76 -13.32 -4.97 7.57
N TYR A 77 -14.35 -4.18 7.80
CA TYR A 77 -15.50 -4.60 8.61
C TYR A 77 -16.45 -5.58 7.90
N VAL A 78 -16.40 -5.72 6.57
CA VAL A 78 -17.19 -6.71 5.82
C VAL A 78 -16.58 -8.10 5.91
N ALA A 79 -15.25 -8.20 5.95
CA ALA A 79 -14.55 -9.48 5.91
C ALA A 79 -14.89 -10.39 7.09
N GLY A 80 -15.12 -9.85 8.29
CA GLY A 80 -15.46 -10.61 9.49
C GLY A 80 -16.76 -11.44 9.35
N PRO A 81 -17.92 -10.80 9.11
CA PRO A 81 -19.19 -11.50 8.89
C PRO A 81 -19.18 -12.45 7.70
N VAL A 82 -18.50 -12.11 6.59
CA VAL A 82 -18.38 -12.99 5.43
C VAL A 82 -17.52 -14.23 5.77
N ALA A 83 -16.41 -14.05 6.50
CA ALA A 83 -15.59 -15.15 6.97
C ALA A 83 -16.36 -16.08 7.92
N LEU A 84 -17.16 -15.51 8.83
CA LEU A 84 -18.02 -16.30 9.73
C LEU A 84 -19.08 -17.08 8.94
N ALA A 85 -19.74 -16.45 7.96
CA ALA A 85 -20.70 -17.13 7.09
C ALA A 85 -20.06 -18.28 6.32
N ALA A 86 -18.89 -18.09 5.75
CA ALA A 86 -18.13 -19.13 5.06
C ALA A 86 -17.78 -20.30 6.00
N TRP A 87 -17.29 -20.00 7.21
CA TRP A 87 -16.97 -21.01 8.20
C TRP A 87 -18.19 -21.84 8.61
N LEU A 88 -19.34 -21.20 8.87
CA LEU A 88 -20.60 -21.89 9.17
C LEU A 88 -21.07 -22.80 8.03
N MET A 89 -20.75 -22.44 6.80
CA MET A 89 -21.04 -23.25 5.60
C MET A 89 -19.95 -24.27 5.27
N ARG A 90 -18.88 -24.37 6.09
CA ARG A 90 -17.70 -25.20 5.87
C ARG A 90 -16.91 -24.84 4.60
N ILE A 91 -17.05 -23.61 4.12
CA ILE A 91 -16.25 -23.07 3.03
C ILE A 91 -14.93 -22.59 3.62
N PRO A 92 -13.77 -23.02 3.09
CA PRO A 92 -12.47 -22.59 3.61
C PRO A 92 -12.26 -21.10 3.44
N VAL A 93 -11.62 -20.50 4.45
CA VAL A 93 -11.31 -19.06 4.50
C VAL A 93 -9.81 -18.86 4.46
N LEU A 94 -9.34 -18.05 3.48
CA LEU A 94 -8.01 -17.45 3.42
C LEU A 94 -8.13 -15.98 3.81
N LEU A 95 -7.40 -15.52 4.81
CA LEU A 95 -7.33 -14.10 5.14
C LEU A 95 -6.07 -13.50 4.52
N THR A 96 -6.14 -12.23 4.14
CA THR A 96 -4.97 -11.44 3.74
C THR A 96 -4.81 -10.25 4.68
N GLU A 97 -3.58 -10.03 5.17
CA GLU A 97 -3.24 -8.90 6.02
C GLU A 97 -2.20 -8.03 5.33
N ALA A 98 -2.54 -6.79 5.11
CA ALA A 98 -1.72 -5.85 4.36
C ALA A 98 -0.74 -5.03 5.23
N ASP A 99 -0.96 -5.03 6.54
CA ASP A 99 -0.19 -4.24 7.50
C ASP A 99 0.72 -5.12 8.36
N SER A 100 1.67 -4.50 9.06
CA SER A 100 2.62 -5.15 9.98
C SER A 100 1.98 -5.66 11.28
N HIS A 101 0.64 -5.61 11.39
CA HIS A 101 -0.13 -6.18 12.50
C HIS A 101 -1.49 -6.67 11.99
N LEU A 102 -2.08 -7.65 12.68
CA LEU A 102 -3.44 -8.09 12.34
C LEU A 102 -4.45 -7.00 12.70
N GLY A 103 -5.15 -6.49 11.69
CA GLY A 103 -6.31 -5.64 11.90
C GLY A 103 -7.41 -6.35 12.70
N MET A 104 -8.31 -5.59 13.33
CA MET A 104 -9.35 -6.15 14.22
C MET A 104 -10.18 -7.25 13.54
N ALA A 105 -10.61 -7.04 12.30
CA ALA A 105 -11.39 -8.03 11.57
C ALA A 105 -10.62 -9.33 11.33
N ASN A 106 -9.36 -9.21 10.89
CA ASN A 106 -8.50 -10.37 10.67
C ASN A 106 -8.15 -11.07 11.99
N ARG A 107 -7.93 -10.32 13.08
CA ARG A 107 -7.66 -10.89 14.40
C ARG A 107 -8.83 -11.74 14.92
N LEU A 108 -10.06 -11.28 14.71
CA LEU A 108 -11.27 -12.02 15.10
C LEU A 108 -11.56 -13.21 14.17
N ALA A 109 -11.28 -13.10 12.88
CA ALA A 109 -11.51 -14.16 11.91
C ALA A 109 -10.36 -15.17 11.82
N ALA A 110 -9.16 -14.84 12.26
CA ALA A 110 -8.00 -15.74 12.19
C ALA A 110 -8.22 -17.11 12.85
N PRO A 111 -8.91 -17.27 14.01
CA PRO A 111 -9.15 -18.59 14.58
C PRO A 111 -9.87 -19.54 13.62
N ILE A 112 -10.85 -19.06 12.86
CA ILE A 112 -11.68 -19.83 11.94
C ILE A 112 -11.12 -19.93 10.51
N ALA A 113 -10.09 -19.16 10.19
CA ALA A 113 -9.44 -19.21 8.89
C ALA A 113 -8.53 -20.44 8.76
N ARG A 114 -8.48 -21.00 7.56
CA ARG A 114 -7.55 -22.11 7.22
C ARG A 114 -6.13 -21.60 7.04
N ARG A 115 -5.97 -20.43 6.39
CA ARG A 115 -4.68 -19.75 6.18
C ARG A 115 -4.82 -18.25 6.35
N VAL A 116 -3.71 -17.61 6.68
CA VAL A 116 -3.58 -16.16 6.77
C VAL A 116 -2.32 -15.76 5.99
N ALA A 117 -2.50 -15.07 4.87
CA ALA A 117 -1.42 -14.51 4.07
C ALA A 117 -1.03 -13.15 4.65
N LEU A 118 0.22 -13.02 5.05
CA LEU A 118 0.75 -11.83 5.70
C LEU A 118 1.61 -11.04 4.73
N ALA A 119 1.43 -9.72 4.68
CA ALA A 119 2.31 -8.85 3.93
C ALA A 119 3.69 -8.75 4.58
N PHE A 120 3.74 -8.75 5.91
CA PHE A 120 4.96 -8.69 6.72
C PHE A 120 5.02 -9.85 7.71
N PRO A 121 6.23 -10.24 8.16
CA PRO A 121 6.34 -11.10 9.34
C PRO A 121 5.68 -10.45 10.55
N ILE A 122 4.85 -11.20 11.28
CA ILE A 122 4.21 -10.73 12.51
C ILE A 122 4.65 -11.63 13.66
N ALA A 123 5.19 -11.07 14.72
CA ALA A 123 5.66 -11.81 15.89
C ALA A 123 4.56 -12.71 16.46
N GLY A 124 4.89 -13.96 16.75
CA GLY A 124 3.94 -14.97 17.25
C GLY A 124 2.91 -15.47 16.21
N ARG A 125 3.07 -15.11 14.93
CA ARG A 125 2.23 -15.56 13.81
C ARG A 125 3.07 -16.37 12.83
N THR A 126 3.32 -17.63 13.16
CA THR A 126 4.18 -18.55 12.42
C THR A 126 3.48 -19.90 12.20
N GLY A 127 4.13 -20.83 11.52
CA GLY A 127 3.61 -22.16 11.16
C GLY A 127 2.73 -22.13 9.92
N ASP A 128 2.17 -23.29 9.56
CA ASP A 128 1.47 -23.54 8.29
C ASP A 128 0.25 -22.63 8.05
N LYS A 129 -0.31 -22.10 9.13
CA LYS A 129 -1.46 -21.20 9.08
C LYS A 129 -1.08 -19.78 8.61
N TYR A 130 0.10 -19.29 8.99
CA TYR A 130 0.52 -17.92 8.74
C TYR A 130 1.69 -17.91 7.76
N VAL A 131 1.41 -17.48 6.53
CA VAL A 131 2.40 -17.48 5.45
C VAL A 131 2.73 -16.03 5.05
N VAL A 132 4.00 -15.67 5.07
CA VAL A 132 4.45 -14.36 4.59
C VAL A 132 4.52 -14.40 3.07
N THR A 133 3.49 -13.86 2.43
CA THR A 133 3.37 -13.79 0.96
C THR A 133 3.85 -12.45 0.40
N GLY A 134 3.94 -11.42 1.23
CA GLY A 134 4.03 -10.05 0.77
C GLY A 134 2.65 -9.45 0.46
N ARG A 135 2.62 -8.20 0.04
CA ARG A 135 1.42 -7.49 -0.41
C ARG A 135 1.31 -7.55 -1.93
N PRO A 136 0.15 -7.88 -2.49
CA PRO A 136 -0.08 -7.79 -3.93
C PRO A 136 0.23 -6.39 -4.47
N ILE A 137 1.04 -6.33 -5.50
CA ILE A 137 1.33 -5.14 -6.31
C ILE A 137 0.82 -5.38 -7.73
N GLY A 138 0.55 -4.31 -8.47
CA GLY A 138 0.05 -4.40 -9.83
C GLY A 138 1.10 -5.00 -10.80
N PRO A 139 0.66 -5.64 -11.89
CA PRO A 139 1.57 -6.16 -12.92
C PRO A 139 2.41 -5.05 -13.56
N GLU A 140 1.89 -3.84 -13.66
CA GLU A 140 2.57 -2.65 -14.16
C GLU A 140 3.79 -2.29 -13.30
N VAL A 141 3.73 -2.45 -11.98
CA VAL A 141 4.86 -2.23 -11.07
C VAL A 141 5.99 -3.23 -11.35
N ARG A 142 5.63 -4.49 -11.64
CA ARG A 142 6.59 -5.55 -11.97
C ARG A 142 7.25 -5.36 -13.34
N ALA A 143 6.52 -4.75 -14.27
CA ALA A 143 6.99 -4.46 -15.63
C ALA A 143 7.74 -3.12 -15.74
N ALA A 144 7.64 -2.26 -14.71
CA ALA A 144 8.22 -0.94 -14.73
C ALA A 144 9.75 -0.97 -14.87
N THR A 145 10.27 -0.19 -15.80
CA THR A 145 11.71 -0.04 -16.03
C THR A 145 12.13 1.43 -15.93
N ARG A 146 13.40 1.66 -15.55
CA ARG A 146 13.96 3.01 -15.47
C ARG A 146 13.83 3.78 -16.79
N ALA A 147 14.14 3.13 -17.90
CA ALA A 147 14.09 3.74 -19.24
C ALA A 147 12.65 4.14 -19.62
N ALA A 148 11.67 3.24 -19.42
CA ALA A 148 10.26 3.53 -19.73
C ALA A 148 9.71 4.66 -18.85
N GLY A 149 9.99 4.62 -17.53
CA GLY A 149 9.54 5.66 -16.60
C GLY A 149 10.13 7.03 -16.91
N ARG A 150 11.42 7.10 -17.27
CA ARG A 150 12.08 8.35 -17.67
C ARG A 150 11.53 8.90 -18.98
N ALA A 151 11.36 8.06 -19.97
CA ALA A 151 10.75 8.45 -21.25
C ALA A 151 9.32 9.00 -21.05
N ALA A 152 8.51 8.35 -20.20
CA ALA A 152 7.14 8.78 -19.90
C ALA A 152 7.07 10.13 -19.20
N LEU A 153 8.12 10.51 -18.44
CA LEU A 153 8.16 11.74 -17.66
C LEU A 153 9.07 12.82 -18.26
N GLY A 154 9.68 12.55 -19.40
CA GLY A 154 10.58 13.50 -20.08
C GLY A 154 11.89 13.75 -19.33
N ILE A 155 12.38 12.76 -18.57
CA ILE A 155 13.62 12.86 -17.78
C ILE A 155 14.77 12.23 -18.58
N ALA A 156 15.88 12.95 -18.70
CA ALA A 156 17.07 12.46 -19.39
C ALA A 156 17.66 11.22 -18.66
N ASP A 157 18.25 10.29 -19.43
CA ASP A 157 18.74 9.00 -18.90
C ASP A 157 19.91 9.17 -17.91
N ASP A 158 20.72 10.21 -18.08
CA ASP A 158 21.88 10.52 -17.26
C ASP A 158 21.58 11.48 -16.09
N ALA A 159 20.39 12.11 -16.07
CA ALA A 159 20.01 13.01 -14.99
C ALA A 159 19.75 12.25 -13.67
N MET A 160 20.21 12.79 -12.55
CA MET A 160 19.78 12.30 -11.23
C MET A 160 18.34 12.71 -10.97
N CYS A 161 17.52 11.76 -10.47
CA CYS A 161 16.09 11.98 -10.26
C CYS A 161 15.67 11.57 -8.85
N VAL A 162 14.98 12.46 -8.15
CA VAL A 162 14.39 12.22 -6.83
C VAL A 162 12.87 12.28 -6.95
N LEU A 163 12.19 11.24 -6.48
CA LEU A 163 10.75 11.21 -6.34
C LEU A 163 10.35 11.55 -4.90
N VAL A 164 9.42 12.47 -4.73
CA VAL A 164 8.80 12.78 -3.44
C VAL A 164 7.34 12.47 -3.48
N VAL A 165 6.85 11.66 -2.52
CA VAL A 165 5.43 11.25 -2.47
C VAL A 165 4.90 11.11 -1.06
N GLY A 166 3.82 11.83 -0.76
CA GLY A 166 3.12 11.77 0.51
C GLY A 166 2.01 10.70 0.59
N GLY A 167 1.80 9.93 -0.49
CA GLY A 167 0.63 9.09 -0.69
C GLY A 167 -0.53 9.86 -1.34
N SER A 168 -1.66 9.19 -1.62
CA SER A 168 -2.79 9.75 -2.37
C SER A 168 -3.40 11.02 -1.74
N GLN A 169 -3.34 11.15 -0.43
CA GLN A 169 -3.83 12.33 0.32
C GLN A 169 -2.78 13.42 0.49
N GLY A 170 -1.53 13.15 0.07
CA GLY A 170 -0.39 14.00 0.35
C GLY A 170 0.12 13.91 1.79
N ALA A 171 1.24 14.59 2.07
CA ALA A 171 1.86 14.65 3.39
C ALA A 171 2.39 16.06 3.66
N ARG A 172 1.66 16.86 4.44
CA ARG A 172 2.00 18.27 4.68
C ARG A 172 3.43 18.47 5.16
N THR A 173 3.92 17.62 6.08
CA THR A 173 5.28 17.72 6.61
C THR A 173 6.31 17.53 5.50
N ILE A 174 6.17 16.46 4.70
CA ILE A 174 7.06 16.18 3.57
C ILE A 174 6.97 17.31 2.54
N ASN A 175 5.76 17.70 2.14
CA ASN A 175 5.53 18.74 1.14
C ASN A 175 6.19 20.07 1.53
N ARG A 176 6.03 20.49 2.81
CA ARG A 176 6.66 21.70 3.33
C ARG A 176 8.18 21.59 3.34
N ALA A 177 8.73 20.50 3.87
CA ALA A 177 10.17 20.29 3.95
C ALA A 177 10.81 20.32 2.56
N VAL A 178 10.21 19.64 1.58
CA VAL A 178 10.72 19.57 0.20
C VAL A 178 10.59 20.91 -0.53
N ALA A 179 9.44 21.60 -0.40
CA ALA A 179 9.28 22.92 -1.02
C ALA A 179 10.27 23.96 -0.44
N GLN A 180 10.57 23.88 0.86
CA GLN A 180 11.56 24.72 1.49
C GLN A 180 12.99 24.35 1.12
N ALA A 181 13.31 23.06 1.00
CA ALA A 181 14.66 22.59 0.67
C ALA A 181 15.06 22.86 -0.79
N PHE A 182 14.11 22.70 -1.72
CA PHE A 182 14.40 22.64 -3.16
C PHE A 182 13.61 23.64 -3.98
N GLY A 183 12.82 24.52 -3.35
CA GLY A 183 11.97 25.49 -4.04
C GLY A 183 12.74 26.56 -4.80
N ASP A 184 14.04 26.73 -4.57
CA ASP A 184 14.90 27.70 -5.28
C ASP A 184 15.72 27.05 -6.41
N GLY A 185 15.31 25.87 -6.87
CA GLY A 185 15.90 25.13 -7.98
C GLY A 185 16.83 24.00 -7.55
N PRO A 186 16.36 22.73 -7.63
CA PRO A 186 17.22 21.56 -7.36
C PRO A 186 18.28 21.38 -8.46
N SER A 187 19.43 20.80 -8.08
CA SER A 187 20.49 20.42 -9.03
C SER A 187 20.21 19.09 -9.74
N PHE A 188 19.10 18.44 -9.43
CA PHE A 188 18.62 17.16 -9.95
C PHE A 188 17.15 17.28 -10.40
N GLU A 189 16.65 16.30 -11.15
CA GLU A 189 15.22 16.24 -11.49
C GLU A 189 14.41 15.86 -10.26
N LEU A 190 13.47 16.69 -9.88
CA LEU A 190 12.61 16.48 -8.70
C LEU A 190 11.17 16.26 -9.15
N ILE A 191 10.66 15.05 -9.00
CA ILE A 191 9.24 14.73 -9.18
C ILE A 191 8.56 14.86 -7.82
N HIS A 192 7.69 15.85 -7.64
CA HIS A 192 6.99 16.08 -6.37
C HIS A 192 5.51 15.79 -6.52
N LEU A 193 5.04 14.66 -5.95
CA LEU A 193 3.64 14.29 -5.87
C LEU A 193 3.04 14.79 -4.56
N ALA A 194 2.48 15.99 -4.59
CA ALA A 194 1.97 16.69 -3.41
C ALA A 194 0.73 16.02 -2.79
N GLY A 195 -0.02 15.21 -3.56
CA GLY A 195 -1.39 14.79 -3.26
C GLY A 195 -2.40 15.78 -3.82
N ALA A 196 -3.48 15.28 -4.43
CA ALA A 196 -4.46 16.13 -5.13
C ALA A 196 -5.04 17.25 -4.23
N GLY A 197 -5.31 16.93 -2.96
CA GLY A 197 -5.87 17.89 -2.00
C GLY A 197 -4.86 18.87 -1.39
N GLN A 198 -3.56 18.75 -1.72
CA GLN A 198 -2.50 19.64 -1.20
C GLN A 198 -1.69 20.34 -2.29
N LEU A 199 -2.07 20.17 -3.55
CA LEU A 199 -1.35 20.75 -4.69
C LEU A 199 -1.28 22.27 -4.59
N ASP A 200 -2.39 22.93 -4.27
CA ASP A 200 -2.45 24.40 -4.18
C ASP A 200 -1.70 24.92 -2.95
N ASP A 201 -1.69 24.19 -1.84
CA ASP A 201 -0.85 24.52 -0.68
C ASP A 201 0.65 24.51 -1.06
N VAL A 202 1.09 23.52 -1.85
CA VAL A 202 2.49 23.47 -2.30
C VAL A 202 2.79 24.54 -3.31
N ARG A 203 1.89 24.86 -4.24
CA ARG A 203 2.02 25.99 -5.16
C ARG A 203 2.19 27.32 -4.41
N ALA A 204 1.43 27.53 -3.36
CA ALA A 204 1.55 28.70 -2.50
C ALA A 204 2.92 28.78 -1.80
N LEU A 205 3.45 27.63 -1.34
CA LEU A 205 4.81 27.57 -0.76
C LEU A 205 5.93 27.90 -1.76
N LEU A 206 5.67 27.70 -3.05
CA LEU A 206 6.62 27.95 -4.15
C LEU A 206 6.41 29.31 -4.82
N ALA A 207 5.36 30.07 -4.48
CA ALA A 207 4.99 31.30 -5.21
C ALA A 207 6.09 32.37 -5.23
N ASP A 208 6.82 32.48 -4.11
CA ASP A 208 7.92 33.45 -3.98
C ASP A 208 9.31 32.85 -4.22
N ARG A 209 9.36 31.65 -4.86
CA ARG A 209 10.59 30.89 -5.12
C ARG A 209 10.80 30.69 -6.61
N ALA A 210 12.00 30.26 -6.98
CA ALA A 210 12.39 29.98 -8.36
C ALA A 210 12.71 28.51 -8.59
N PRO A 211 11.70 27.60 -8.56
CA PRO A 211 11.93 26.15 -8.61
C PRO A 211 12.62 25.68 -9.90
N GLY A 212 12.49 26.44 -10.98
CA GLY A 212 13.14 26.12 -12.26
C GLY A 212 12.50 24.93 -12.98
N ALA A 213 13.06 24.57 -14.15
CA ALA A 213 12.53 23.53 -15.02
C ALA A 213 12.68 22.10 -14.46
N ARG A 214 13.57 21.89 -13.48
CA ARG A 214 13.83 20.57 -12.88
C ARG A 214 12.89 20.20 -11.73
N TYR A 215 12.00 21.11 -11.33
CA TYR A 215 11.01 20.88 -10.28
C TYR A 215 9.66 20.55 -10.91
N HIS A 216 9.32 19.27 -11.01
CA HIS A 216 8.09 18.79 -11.60
C HIS A 216 7.05 18.56 -10.49
N LEU A 217 6.07 19.47 -10.35
CA LEU A 217 5.04 19.41 -9.34
C LEU A 217 3.74 18.82 -9.91
N TYR A 218 3.27 17.74 -9.30
CA TYR A 218 2.00 17.08 -9.62
C TYR A 218 1.13 16.91 -8.38
N GLY A 219 -0.18 16.97 -8.54
CA GLY A 219 -1.13 16.57 -7.50
C GLY A 219 -1.24 15.05 -7.40
N TYR A 220 -1.26 14.39 -8.55
CA TYR A 220 -1.38 12.93 -8.67
C TYR A 220 -0.81 12.48 -10.02
N LEU A 221 -0.33 11.24 -10.09
CA LEU A 221 0.06 10.58 -11.32
C LEU A 221 -0.61 9.19 -11.37
N ASP A 222 -1.33 8.90 -12.46
CA ASP A 222 -1.96 7.58 -12.67
C ASP A 222 -0.91 6.48 -12.83
N ASN A 223 0.19 6.78 -13.50
CA ASN A 223 1.33 5.90 -13.72
C ASN A 223 2.41 6.06 -12.63
N PHE A 224 2.01 5.97 -11.36
CA PHE A 224 2.92 6.12 -10.21
C PHE A 224 4.15 5.19 -10.28
N HIS A 225 3.97 3.97 -10.79
CA HIS A 225 5.05 3.01 -10.98
C HIS A 225 6.16 3.51 -11.92
N ASP A 226 5.82 4.31 -12.94
CA ASP A 226 6.80 4.94 -13.83
C ASP A 226 7.65 5.98 -13.09
N ALA A 227 7.01 6.79 -12.23
CA ALA A 227 7.72 7.76 -11.41
C ALA A 227 8.68 7.07 -10.41
N VAL A 228 8.24 5.96 -9.79
CA VAL A 228 9.11 5.16 -8.94
C VAL A 228 10.26 4.56 -9.75
N ALA A 229 10.00 4.03 -10.93
CA ALA A 229 11.02 3.42 -11.78
C ALA A 229 12.02 4.46 -12.35
N ALA A 230 11.59 5.69 -12.64
CA ALA A 230 12.43 6.79 -13.10
C ALA A 230 13.41 7.29 -12.03
N ALA A 231 13.03 7.23 -10.76
CA ALA A 231 13.78 7.81 -9.65
C ALA A 231 15.05 7.03 -9.29
N ASP A 232 16.07 7.74 -8.83
CA ASP A 232 17.29 7.17 -8.23
C ASP A 232 17.18 7.13 -6.69
N LEU A 233 16.32 7.97 -6.12
CA LEU A 233 16.03 8.05 -4.69
C LEU A 233 14.57 8.44 -4.49
N VAL A 234 13.92 7.89 -3.47
CA VAL A 234 12.52 8.21 -3.15
C VAL A 234 12.40 8.74 -1.72
N VAL A 235 11.70 9.86 -1.54
CA VAL A 235 11.28 10.37 -0.23
C VAL A 235 9.79 10.11 -0.09
N SER A 236 9.36 9.30 0.89
CA SER A 236 7.98 8.83 0.94
C SER A 236 7.44 8.61 2.34
N ARG A 237 6.11 8.63 2.49
CA ARG A 237 5.43 7.95 3.60
C ARG A 237 5.64 6.44 3.51
N ALA A 238 5.60 5.75 4.66
CA ALA A 238 5.78 4.30 4.72
C ALA A 238 4.44 3.54 4.71
N GLY A 239 3.57 3.88 3.76
CA GLY A 239 2.33 3.16 3.50
C GLY A 239 2.55 1.91 2.66
N GLY A 240 1.53 1.52 1.88
CA GLY A 240 1.60 0.37 0.97
C GLY A 240 2.67 0.48 -0.13
N SER A 241 3.06 1.70 -0.50
CA SER A 241 4.10 1.96 -1.50
C SER A 241 5.48 1.36 -1.16
N VAL A 242 5.76 1.02 0.10
CA VAL A 242 7.02 0.36 0.47
C VAL A 242 7.23 -0.97 -0.27
N PHE A 243 6.14 -1.66 -0.66
CA PHE A 243 6.23 -2.90 -1.45
C PHE A 243 6.56 -2.64 -2.91
N GLU A 244 6.09 -1.53 -3.46
CA GLU A 244 6.41 -1.08 -4.83
C GLU A 244 7.86 -0.60 -4.89
N LEU A 245 8.31 0.17 -3.88
CA LEU A 245 9.71 0.58 -3.75
C LEU A 245 10.63 -0.63 -3.66
N ALA A 246 10.30 -1.62 -2.84
CA ALA A 246 11.05 -2.86 -2.71
C ALA A 246 11.10 -3.63 -4.04
N ALA A 247 9.97 -3.82 -4.71
CA ALA A 247 9.87 -4.59 -5.95
C ALA A 247 10.65 -3.96 -7.11
N ILE A 248 10.59 -2.64 -7.25
CA ILE A 248 11.38 -1.90 -8.26
C ILE A 248 12.84 -1.77 -7.83
N GLY A 249 13.12 -1.90 -6.52
CA GLY A 249 14.45 -1.76 -5.95
C GLY A 249 14.89 -0.30 -5.90
N ARG A 250 14.14 0.54 -5.19
CA ARG A 250 14.47 1.96 -5.03
C ARG A 250 14.94 2.27 -3.62
N PRO A 251 16.12 2.89 -3.48
CA PRO A 251 16.56 3.47 -2.21
C PRO A 251 15.54 4.47 -1.71
N ALA A 252 15.27 4.52 -0.40
CA ALA A 252 14.25 5.38 0.13
C ALA A 252 14.66 6.13 1.41
N ILE A 253 14.16 7.36 1.55
CA ILE A 253 14.04 8.09 2.81
C ILE A 253 12.57 7.98 3.21
N LEU A 254 12.29 7.27 4.29
CA LEU A 254 10.93 6.99 4.75
C LEU A 254 10.57 7.85 5.94
N VAL A 255 9.48 8.60 5.80
CA VAL A 255 8.92 9.48 6.83
C VAL A 255 7.56 8.91 7.25
N PRO A 256 7.48 8.03 8.27
CA PRO A 256 6.22 7.42 8.70
C PRO A 256 5.18 8.46 9.13
N TYR A 257 3.90 8.19 8.86
CA TYR A 257 2.81 9.04 9.34
C TYR A 257 2.59 8.81 10.85
N PRO A 258 2.73 9.86 11.70
CA PRO A 258 2.77 9.69 13.16
C PRO A 258 1.44 9.26 13.77
N HIS A 259 0.32 9.47 13.07
CA HIS A 259 -1.02 9.08 13.54
C HIS A 259 -1.52 7.79 12.86
N ALA A 260 -0.62 7.02 12.28
CA ALA A 260 -0.95 5.73 11.69
C ALA A 260 -1.46 4.75 12.76
N THR A 261 -2.54 4.03 12.45
CA THR A 261 -3.15 3.07 13.39
C THR A 261 -2.13 2.03 13.86
N ALA A 262 -1.98 1.87 15.19
CA ALA A 262 -1.03 0.95 15.80
C ALA A 262 0.42 1.15 15.31
N ASP A 263 0.73 2.37 14.87
CA ASP A 263 2.04 2.75 14.38
C ASP A 263 2.56 1.85 13.24
N HIS A 264 1.64 1.43 12.36
CA HIS A 264 1.99 0.49 11.30
C HIS A 264 2.99 1.08 10.28
N GLN A 265 2.97 2.41 10.04
CA GLN A 265 3.91 3.00 9.09
C GLN A 265 5.36 2.98 9.59
N THR A 266 5.61 3.21 10.87
CA THR A 266 6.97 3.05 11.43
C THR A 266 7.45 1.62 11.28
N LYS A 267 6.61 0.63 11.54
CA LYS A 267 6.94 -0.79 11.37
C LYS A 267 7.19 -1.16 9.90
N ASN A 268 6.39 -0.61 8.99
CA ASN A 268 6.59 -0.80 7.55
C ASN A 268 7.92 -0.19 7.09
N ALA A 269 8.27 1.01 7.58
CA ALA A 269 9.56 1.64 7.31
C ALA A 269 10.72 0.79 7.85
N GLN A 270 10.58 0.32 9.09
CA GLN A 270 11.62 -0.47 9.78
C GLN A 270 11.96 -1.74 8.99
N TRP A 271 10.98 -2.36 8.35
CA TRP A 271 11.22 -3.53 7.49
C TRP A 271 12.22 -3.26 6.36
N LEU A 272 12.16 -2.09 5.70
CA LEU A 272 13.14 -1.70 4.68
C LEU A 272 14.45 -1.19 5.29
N VAL A 273 14.39 -0.55 6.44
CA VAL A 273 15.58 -0.08 7.18
C VAL A 273 16.41 -1.27 7.68
N ASP A 274 15.77 -2.28 8.27
CA ASP A 274 16.44 -3.51 8.75
C ASP A 274 17.09 -4.29 7.61
N ALA A 275 16.52 -4.19 6.40
CA ALA A 275 17.14 -4.75 5.20
C ALA A 275 18.31 -3.91 4.66
N GLY A 276 18.50 -2.69 5.14
CA GLY A 276 19.49 -1.74 4.59
C GLY A 276 19.03 -1.02 3.32
N ALA A 277 17.74 -1.02 3.02
CA ALA A 277 17.14 -0.45 1.80
C ALA A 277 16.63 0.99 1.98
N ALA A 278 16.50 1.48 3.22
CA ALA A 278 15.94 2.79 3.51
C ALA A 278 16.60 3.47 4.71
N VAL A 279 16.43 4.78 4.77
CA VAL A 279 16.70 5.61 5.96
C VAL A 279 15.35 6.05 6.53
N LEU A 280 15.15 5.88 7.84
CA LEU A 280 13.95 6.36 8.53
C LEU A 280 14.18 7.76 9.09
N VAL A 281 13.24 8.66 8.85
CA VAL A 281 13.19 10.01 9.44
C VAL A 281 11.85 10.13 10.18
N PRO A 282 11.83 10.32 11.50
CA PRO A 282 10.60 10.62 12.22
C PRO A 282 9.92 11.87 11.64
N ASP A 283 8.57 11.90 11.63
CA ASP A 283 7.82 13.04 11.08
C ASP A 283 8.20 14.38 11.72
N THR A 284 8.50 14.37 13.03
CA THR A 284 8.95 15.54 13.80
C THR A 284 10.34 16.04 13.40
N GLU A 285 11.17 15.19 12.77
CA GLU A 285 12.51 15.51 12.30
C GLU A 285 12.55 15.79 10.78
N CYS A 286 11.41 15.70 10.10
CA CYS A 286 11.29 15.95 8.67
C CYS A 286 11.32 17.47 8.39
N THR A 287 12.49 18.07 8.56
CA THR A 287 12.78 19.48 8.25
C THR A 287 13.39 19.63 6.85
N ALA A 288 13.36 20.84 6.31
CA ALA A 288 13.99 21.15 5.02
C ALA A 288 15.48 20.80 5.03
N GLU A 289 16.19 21.21 6.09
CA GLU A 289 17.63 20.93 6.25
C GLU A 289 17.91 19.42 6.31
N ARG A 290 17.15 18.68 7.11
CA ARG A 290 17.34 17.22 7.25
C ARG A 290 17.12 16.50 5.93
N ILE A 291 16.06 16.84 5.20
CA ILE A 291 15.77 16.25 3.89
C ILE A 291 16.83 16.63 2.87
N ALA A 292 17.23 17.90 2.81
CA ALA A 292 18.28 18.37 1.89
C ALA A 292 19.60 17.63 2.13
N THR A 293 20.02 17.50 3.39
CA THR A 293 21.25 16.80 3.77
C THR A 293 21.22 15.34 3.35
N LEU A 294 20.16 14.59 3.71
CA LEU A 294 20.04 13.17 3.37
C LEU A 294 19.95 12.92 1.85
N VAL A 295 19.24 13.78 1.13
CA VAL A 295 19.18 13.69 -0.33
C VAL A 295 20.56 13.93 -0.93
N ALA A 296 21.27 14.99 -0.51
CA ALA A 296 22.61 15.30 -1.01
C ALA A 296 23.60 14.16 -0.73
N GLU A 297 23.64 13.63 0.50
CA GLU A 297 24.48 12.49 0.89
C GLU A 297 24.24 11.28 0.01
N LEU A 298 22.96 10.87 -0.11
CA LEU A 298 22.61 9.67 -0.88
C LEU A 298 22.84 9.88 -2.39
N LEU A 299 22.65 11.08 -2.94
CA LEU A 299 22.97 11.35 -4.34
C LEU A 299 24.46 11.37 -4.62
N ALA A 300 25.29 11.77 -3.64
CA ALA A 300 26.75 11.76 -3.76
C ALA A 300 27.38 10.36 -3.65
N GLU A 301 26.66 9.36 -3.12
CA GLU A 301 27.17 8.02 -2.82
C GLU A 301 26.51 6.95 -3.73
N PRO A 302 26.91 6.78 -5.01
CA PRO A 302 26.28 5.81 -5.91
C PRO A 302 26.38 4.37 -5.39
N ALA A 303 27.53 3.96 -4.86
CA ALA A 303 27.70 2.60 -4.32
C ALA A 303 26.74 2.30 -3.15
N ARG A 304 26.43 3.29 -2.32
CA ARG A 304 25.45 3.16 -1.24
C ARG A 304 24.04 3.02 -1.79
N ARG A 305 23.65 3.82 -2.79
CA ARG A 305 22.35 3.67 -3.46
C ARG A 305 22.19 2.30 -4.11
N ASP A 306 23.22 1.79 -4.78
CA ASP A 306 23.20 0.48 -5.42
C ASP A 306 23.02 -0.64 -4.37
N ALA A 307 23.75 -0.55 -3.25
CA ALA A 307 23.59 -1.47 -2.13
C ALA A 307 22.17 -1.44 -1.55
N MET A 308 21.61 -0.23 -1.34
CA MET A 308 20.22 -0.05 -0.88
C MET A 308 19.19 -0.61 -1.89
N ALA A 309 19.42 -0.40 -3.18
CA ALA A 309 18.55 -0.92 -4.24
C ALA A 309 18.56 -2.46 -4.29
N LEU A 310 19.73 -3.07 -4.14
CA LEU A 310 19.87 -4.53 -4.03
C LEU A 310 19.14 -5.05 -2.78
N ALA A 311 19.40 -4.43 -1.64
CA ALA A 311 18.75 -4.78 -0.37
C ALA A 311 17.23 -4.71 -0.44
N ALA A 312 16.66 -3.68 -1.10
CA ALA A 312 15.22 -3.56 -1.34
C ALA A 312 14.67 -4.78 -2.10
N ARG A 313 15.35 -5.20 -3.17
CA ARG A 313 14.94 -6.37 -3.97
C ARG A 313 15.02 -7.67 -3.20
N THR A 314 15.95 -7.85 -2.26
CA THR A 314 16.06 -9.10 -1.48
C THR A 314 14.87 -9.35 -0.59
N VAL A 315 14.23 -8.30 -0.08
CA VAL A 315 13.04 -8.42 0.78
C VAL A 315 11.72 -8.34 0.00
N ALA A 316 11.77 -7.96 -1.27
CA ALA A 316 10.60 -7.86 -2.12
C ALA A 316 9.90 -9.21 -2.33
N ARG A 317 8.59 -9.16 -2.45
CA ARG A 317 7.72 -10.31 -2.75
C ARG A 317 6.82 -9.98 -3.95
N PRO A 318 7.39 -9.82 -5.16
CA PRO A 318 6.64 -9.36 -6.32
C PRO A 318 5.54 -10.35 -6.75
N ASP A 319 5.66 -11.63 -6.38
CA ASP A 319 4.71 -12.70 -6.71
C ASP A 319 3.62 -12.91 -5.62
N ALA A 320 3.45 -11.94 -4.72
CA ALA A 320 2.46 -12.03 -3.63
C ALA A 320 1.04 -12.37 -4.13
N ALA A 321 0.60 -11.76 -5.24
CA ALA A 321 -0.71 -12.01 -5.82
C ALA A 321 -0.85 -13.46 -6.29
N GLN A 322 0.17 -14.01 -6.94
CA GLN A 322 0.21 -15.39 -7.39
C GLN A 322 0.25 -16.37 -6.22
N ALA A 323 1.04 -16.08 -5.19
CA ALA A 323 1.13 -16.91 -3.98
C ALA A 323 -0.21 -16.98 -3.25
N ILE A 324 -0.91 -15.84 -3.11
CA ILE A 324 -2.24 -15.78 -2.49
C ILE A 324 -3.26 -16.53 -3.36
N ALA A 325 -3.23 -16.34 -4.68
CA ALA A 325 -4.12 -17.02 -5.60
C ALA A 325 -3.93 -18.56 -5.56
N ALA A 326 -2.69 -19.03 -5.58
CA ALA A 326 -2.37 -20.45 -5.47
C ALA A 326 -2.84 -21.03 -4.13
N ALA A 327 -2.62 -20.33 -3.02
CA ALA A 327 -3.10 -20.76 -1.70
C ALA A 327 -4.63 -20.86 -1.64
N ALA A 328 -5.34 -19.93 -2.28
CA ALA A 328 -6.81 -19.96 -2.34
C ALA A 328 -7.32 -21.15 -3.19
N LEU A 329 -6.71 -21.37 -4.37
CA LEU A 329 -7.09 -22.51 -5.24
C LEU A 329 -6.82 -23.86 -4.57
N GLN A 330 -5.70 -23.99 -3.86
CA GLN A 330 -5.43 -25.19 -3.05
C GLN A 330 -6.49 -25.45 -1.99
N LEU A 331 -6.99 -24.40 -1.34
CA LEU A 331 -8.06 -24.54 -0.33
C LEU A 331 -9.41 -24.86 -0.95
N ALA A 332 -9.68 -24.42 -2.18
CA ALA A 332 -10.91 -24.71 -2.90
C ALA A 332 -11.03 -26.19 -3.34
N THR A 333 -9.89 -26.87 -3.48
CA THR A 333 -9.82 -28.28 -3.94
C THR A 333 -9.56 -29.29 -2.80
N ALA A 334 -9.34 -28.82 -1.56
CA ALA A 334 -9.06 -29.63 -0.38
C ALA A 334 -10.33 -29.94 0.42
#